data_2215663d5d9c8bf25296b4034eb67c22
#
_entry.id   2215663d5d9c8bf25296b4034eb67c22
#
_cell.length_a   1.000
_cell.length_b   1.000
_cell.length_c   1.000
_cell.angle_alpha   90.00
_cell.angle_beta   90.00
_cell.angle_gamma   90.00
#
_symmetry.space_group_name_H-M   'P 1'
#
loop_
_entity.id
_entity.type
_entity.pdbx_description
1 polymer ?
#
loop_
_entity_poly.entity_id
_entity_poly.type
_entity_poly.pdbx_seq_one_letter_code
_entity_poly.pdbx_strand_id
1 'polypeptide(L)'
;MHFSYAGQVPAVGKNSSITQDSGIITANVGEKVTLKCNCEDKSVTFLSWYQQILGGKPVIISTRMQNSDATIFPGYKERFEVFGNRNEGNNDLTIKDLHLLDSATYYCGVLVFNAIEFGKGAFLHVKASKSNINAVVHQPALEPLRAGDSVNLSCSVYATECEGEQSLYWFRHGAAQPAIVYPSAGQCEHIIKEGTGMRNCTLKLALKSVSSPDAGMYYCALASCGEIVFGNGIRVEILSK
;
A
#
# COMPACT_ATOMS: atom_id res chain seq x y z
N MET A 1 -14.91 -16.59 44.26
CA MET A 1 -14.26 -17.43 43.24
C MET A 1 -14.07 -16.57 41.99
N HIS A 2 -12.85 -16.06 41.77
CA HIS A 2 -12.50 -15.32 40.57
C HIS A 2 -11.92 -16.31 39.56
N PHE A 3 -12.59 -16.53 38.46
CA PHE A 3 -12.04 -17.24 37.31
C PHE A 3 -11.40 -16.22 36.35
N SER A 4 -10.08 -16.15 36.38
CA SER A 4 -9.28 -15.44 35.40
C SER A 4 -9.03 -16.38 34.21
N TYR A 5 -9.74 -16.20 33.10
CA TYR A 5 -9.42 -16.85 31.85
C TYR A 5 -8.51 -15.93 31.06
N ALA A 6 -7.21 -16.09 31.24
CA ALA A 6 -6.20 -15.56 30.32
C ALA A 6 -6.05 -16.58 29.17
N GLY A 7 -6.90 -16.46 28.15
CA GLY A 7 -6.73 -17.17 26.89
C GLY A 7 -5.55 -16.59 26.15
N GLN A 8 -4.37 -17.20 26.23
CA GLN A 8 -3.29 -16.94 25.26
C GLN A 8 -3.77 -17.45 23.89
N VAL A 9 -4.00 -16.50 22.97
CA VAL A 9 -4.13 -16.84 21.55
C VAL A 9 -2.74 -17.26 21.08
N PRO A 10 -2.54 -18.51 20.61
CA PRO A 10 -1.26 -18.93 20.08
C PRO A 10 -0.97 -18.08 18.84
N ALA A 11 0.16 -17.36 18.85
CA ALA A 11 0.69 -16.74 17.65
C ALA A 11 1.06 -17.88 16.68
N VAL A 12 0.21 -18.12 15.68
CA VAL A 12 0.51 -19.04 14.60
C VAL A 12 1.55 -18.35 13.71
N GLY A 13 2.80 -18.54 14.06
CA GLY A 13 3.95 -18.19 13.24
C GLY A 13 4.09 -19.18 12.07
N LYS A 14 3.11 -19.25 11.17
CA LYS A 14 3.30 -19.79 9.83
C LYS A 14 3.47 -18.61 8.91
N ASN A 15 4.60 -18.57 8.18
CA ASN A 15 4.74 -17.69 7.04
C ASN A 15 3.53 -17.94 6.13
N SER A 16 2.74 -16.90 5.89
CA SER A 16 1.61 -16.95 4.96
C SER A 16 2.10 -17.54 3.64
N SER A 17 1.42 -18.58 3.16
CA SER A 17 1.70 -19.18 1.84
C SER A 17 1.28 -18.28 0.68
N ILE A 18 0.80 -17.05 0.97
CA ILE A 18 0.32 -16.09 -0.01
C ILE A 18 1.48 -15.21 -0.47
N THR A 19 1.74 -15.24 -1.76
CA THR A 19 2.59 -14.26 -2.44
C THR A 19 1.70 -13.28 -3.19
N GLN A 20 1.78 -12.00 -2.87
CA GLN A 20 0.99 -10.93 -3.47
C GLN A 20 1.87 -9.74 -3.81
N ASP A 21 1.55 -9.04 -4.91
CA ASP A 21 2.11 -7.71 -5.19
C ASP A 21 1.90 -6.81 -3.98
N SER A 22 2.88 -5.97 -3.70
CA SER A 22 2.87 -5.09 -2.53
C SER A 22 3.49 -3.73 -2.86
N GLY A 23 3.24 -2.76 -1.99
CA GLY A 23 3.70 -1.38 -2.18
C GLY A 23 2.68 -0.54 -2.95
N ILE A 24 3.15 0.50 -3.62
CA ILE A 24 2.30 1.42 -4.41
C ILE A 24 2.43 1.07 -5.89
N ILE A 25 1.30 0.83 -6.52
CA ILE A 25 1.14 0.64 -7.97
C ILE A 25 0.43 1.89 -8.49
N THR A 26 1.02 2.56 -9.47
CA THR A 26 0.44 3.76 -10.08
C THR A 26 0.02 3.48 -11.50
N ALA A 27 -1.20 3.90 -11.85
CA ALA A 27 -1.77 3.79 -13.20
C ALA A 27 -2.62 5.03 -13.51
N ASN A 28 -2.97 5.24 -14.78
CA ASN A 28 -3.81 6.36 -15.18
C ASN A 28 -5.28 5.93 -15.35
N VAL A 29 -6.20 6.89 -15.24
CA VAL A 29 -7.61 6.68 -15.58
C VAL A 29 -7.73 6.10 -16.99
N GLY A 30 -8.60 5.11 -17.17
CA GLY A 30 -8.82 4.40 -18.43
C GLY A 30 -7.84 3.25 -18.71
N GLU A 31 -6.73 3.15 -17.98
CA GLU A 31 -5.79 2.03 -18.13
C GLU A 31 -6.34 0.74 -17.50
N LYS A 32 -5.58 -0.33 -17.68
CA LYS A 32 -5.81 -1.65 -17.09
C LYS A 32 -4.64 -1.99 -16.16
N VAL A 33 -4.94 -2.51 -14.97
CA VAL A 33 -3.94 -3.05 -14.04
C VAL A 33 -4.27 -4.50 -13.71
N THR A 34 -3.23 -5.32 -13.51
CA THR A 34 -3.37 -6.68 -12.97
C THR A 34 -2.54 -6.80 -11.70
N LEU A 35 -3.19 -7.14 -10.60
CA LEU A 35 -2.59 -7.40 -9.31
C LEU A 35 -2.37 -8.90 -9.17
N LYS A 36 -1.13 -9.29 -8.89
CA LYS A 36 -0.75 -10.69 -8.78
C LYS A 36 -1.02 -11.25 -7.40
N CYS A 37 -1.54 -12.46 -7.35
CA CYS A 37 -1.67 -13.24 -6.13
C CYS A 37 -1.47 -14.71 -6.42
N ASN A 38 -0.62 -15.36 -5.63
CA ASN A 38 -0.40 -16.79 -5.70
C ASN A 38 -0.47 -17.39 -4.29
N CYS A 39 -1.10 -18.56 -4.17
CA CYS A 39 -1.12 -19.36 -2.95
C CYS A 39 -0.77 -20.79 -3.29
N GLU A 40 0.36 -21.25 -2.79
CA GLU A 40 0.87 -22.62 -3.03
C GLU A 40 0.24 -23.68 -2.10
N ASP A 41 -0.43 -23.24 -1.05
CA ASP A 41 -1.03 -24.16 -0.06
C ASP A 41 -2.27 -24.83 -0.61
N LYS A 42 -2.18 -26.15 -0.80
CA LYS A 42 -3.27 -26.99 -1.30
C LYS A 42 -4.42 -27.19 -0.29
N SER A 43 -4.25 -26.80 0.97
CA SER A 43 -5.32 -26.84 1.99
C SER A 43 -6.28 -25.66 1.90
N VAL A 44 -5.97 -24.67 1.06
CA VAL A 44 -6.81 -23.49 0.81
C VAL A 44 -8.14 -23.92 0.17
N THR A 45 -9.24 -23.53 0.79
CA THR A 45 -10.58 -23.81 0.29
C THR A 45 -11.17 -22.69 -0.54
N PHE A 46 -10.88 -21.45 -0.16
CA PHE A 46 -11.34 -20.25 -0.84
C PHE A 46 -10.21 -19.24 -1.03
N LEU A 47 -10.20 -18.58 -2.20
CA LEU A 47 -9.40 -17.42 -2.49
C LEU A 47 -10.35 -16.25 -2.72
N SER A 48 -9.99 -15.07 -2.22
CA SER A 48 -10.85 -13.89 -2.27
C SER A 48 -10.04 -12.63 -2.50
N TRP A 49 -10.64 -11.64 -3.15
CA TRP A 49 -10.09 -10.30 -3.24
C TRP A 49 -10.94 -9.32 -2.46
N TYR A 50 -10.27 -8.39 -1.81
CA TYR A 50 -10.88 -7.31 -1.03
C TYR A 50 -10.32 -5.97 -1.49
N GLN A 51 -11.18 -4.96 -1.49
CA GLN A 51 -10.84 -3.56 -1.69
C GLN A 51 -11.02 -2.80 -0.38
N GLN A 52 -10.06 -1.98 -0.01
CA GLN A 52 -10.15 -1.08 1.13
C GLN A 52 -9.77 0.32 0.70
N ILE A 53 -10.75 1.20 0.60
CA ILE A 53 -10.51 2.65 0.44
C ILE A 53 -9.89 3.20 1.72
N LEU A 54 -9.12 4.28 1.59
CA LEU A 54 -8.46 4.91 2.74
C LEU A 54 -9.49 5.32 3.80
N GLY A 55 -9.28 4.87 5.04
CA GLY A 55 -10.21 5.10 6.16
C GLY A 55 -11.47 4.24 6.15
N GLY A 56 -11.66 3.40 5.11
CA GLY A 56 -12.81 2.51 4.99
C GLY A 56 -12.55 1.10 5.53
N LYS A 57 -13.60 0.30 5.58
CA LYS A 57 -13.50 -1.14 5.88
C LYS A 57 -13.18 -1.92 4.59
N PRO A 58 -12.52 -3.09 4.68
CA PRO A 58 -12.38 -3.98 3.54
C PRO A 58 -13.74 -4.45 3.02
N VAL A 59 -13.92 -4.39 1.70
CA VAL A 59 -15.12 -4.86 0.99
C VAL A 59 -14.69 -5.98 0.05
N ILE A 60 -15.45 -7.07 0.03
CA ILE A 60 -15.16 -8.22 -0.81
C ILE A 60 -15.50 -7.91 -2.28
N ILE A 61 -14.56 -8.21 -3.18
CA ILE A 61 -14.70 -8.06 -4.62
C ILE A 61 -15.11 -9.37 -5.27
N SER A 62 -14.40 -10.44 -4.89
CA SER A 62 -14.58 -11.76 -5.50
C SER A 62 -14.27 -12.87 -4.54
N THR A 63 -14.88 -14.03 -4.81
CA THR A 63 -14.54 -15.30 -4.17
C THR A 63 -14.36 -16.38 -5.23
N ARG A 64 -13.47 -17.32 -4.97
CA ARG A 64 -13.25 -18.51 -5.79
C ARG A 64 -13.00 -19.71 -4.91
N MET A 65 -13.72 -20.79 -5.13
CA MET A 65 -13.31 -22.09 -4.62
C MET A 65 -12.11 -22.60 -5.43
N GLN A 66 -11.24 -23.38 -4.82
CA GLN A 66 -9.97 -23.82 -5.41
C GLN A 66 -10.09 -24.35 -6.86
N ASN A 67 -11.19 -25.04 -7.16
CA ASN A 67 -11.40 -25.72 -8.44
C ASN A 67 -12.55 -25.13 -9.28
N SER A 68 -13.00 -23.92 -8.98
CA SER A 68 -14.10 -23.27 -9.70
C SER A 68 -13.69 -21.92 -10.29
N ASP A 69 -14.53 -21.39 -11.16
CA ASP A 69 -14.40 -20.03 -11.63
C ASP A 69 -14.68 -19.04 -10.49
N ALA A 70 -14.09 -17.85 -10.58
CA ALA A 70 -14.31 -16.81 -9.60
C ALA A 70 -15.73 -16.24 -9.71
N THR A 71 -16.37 -16.05 -8.58
CA THR A 71 -17.61 -15.27 -8.48
C THR A 71 -17.24 -13.84 -8.14
N ILE A 72 -17.58 -12.90 -9.01
CA ILE A 72 -17.38 -11.47 -8.79
C ILE A 72 -18.68 -10.86 -8.29
N PHE A 73 -18.60 -10.05 -7.23
CA PHE A 73 -19.76 -9.41 -6.62
C PHE A 73 -20.36 -8.31 -7.53
N PRO A 74 -21.68 -8.05 -7.44
CA PRO A 74 -22.40 -7.26 -8.45
C PRO A 74 -21.78 -5.88 -8.77
N GLY A 75 -21.29 -5.15 -7.79
CA GLY A 75 -20.69 -3.83 -7.99
C GLY A 75 -19.37 -3.80 -8.77
N TYR A 76 -18.79 -4.98 -9.06
CA TYR A 76 -17.47 -5.10 -9.69
C TYR A 76 -17.49 -5.83 -11.04
N LYS A 77 -18.60 -6.47 -11.41
CA LYS A 77 -18.69 -7.40 -12.56
C LYS A 77 -18.30 -6.81 -13.91
N GLU A 78 -18.48 -5.52 -14.12
CA GLU A 78 -18.27 -4.90 -15.44
C GLU A 78 -16.78 -4.68 -15.76
N ARG A 79 -15.99 -4.37 -14.72
CA ARG A 79 -14.61 -3.95 -14.91
C ARG A 79 -13.56 -4.85 -14.23
N PHE A 80 -13.99 -5.70 -13.31
CA PHE A 80 -13.11 -6.56 -12.54
C PHE A 80 -13.17 -8.00 -13.05
N GLU A 81 -12.02 -8.60 -13.25
CA GLU A 81 -11.88 -9.99 -13.68
C GLU A 81 -10.86 -10.69 -12.79
N VAL A 82 -11.13 -11.95 -12.48
CA VAL A 82 -10.17 -12.77 -11.73
C VAL A 82 -9.74 -13.95 -12.60
N PHE A 83 -8.44 -14.02 -12.81
CA PHE A 83 -7.81 -15.11 -13.57
C PHE A 83 -7.03 -16.00 -12.62
N GLY A 84 -7.15 -17.30 -12.83
CA GLY A 84 -6.38 -18.25 -12.06
C GLY A 84 -6.31 -19.62 -12.74
N ASN A 85 -5.13 -20.21 -12.72
CA ASN A 85 -4.94 -21.59 -13.13
C ASN A 85 -5.20 -22.51 -11.94
N ARG A 86 -6.07 -23.48 -12.14
CA ARG A 86 -6.50 -24.46 -11.11
C ARG A 86 -5.35 -25.23 -10.46
N ASN A 87 -4.22 -25.39 -11.18
CA ASN A 87 -3.08 -26.21 -10.75
C ASN A 87 -1.93 -25.37 -10.15
N GLU A 88 -1.95 -24.05 -10.31
CA GLU A 88 -0.81 -23.17 -9.99
C GLU A 88 -1.07 -22.26 -8.79
N GLY A 89 -2.26 -22.29 -8.19
CA GLY A 89 -2.60 -21.44 -7.04
C GLY A 89 -2.77 -19.94 -7.36
N ASN A 90 -2.72 -19.58 -8.65
CA ASN A 90 -2.84 -18.19 -9.09
C ASN A 90 -4.27 -17.66 -8.93
N ASN A 91 -4.39 -16.43 -8.47
CA ASN A 91 -5.65 -15.71 -8.27
C ASN A 91 -5.47 -14.22 -8.61
N ASP A 92 -5.08 -13.93 -9.85
CA ASP A 92 -4.75 -12.58 -10.29
C ASP A 92 -6.01 -11.75 -10.50
N LEU A 93 -6.05 -10.52 -9.95
CA LEU A 93 -7.13 -9.57 -10.14
C LEU A 93 -6.77 -8.57 -11.23
N THR A 94 -7.58 -8.51 -12.27
CA THR A 94 -7.48 -7.48 -13.32
C THR A 94 -8.61 -6.47 -13.18
N ILE A 95 -8.26 -5.19 -13.17
CA ILE A 95 -9.19 -4.06 -13.16
C ILE A 95 -9.03 -3.34 -14.50
N LYS A 96 -10.11 -3.24 -15.26
CA LYS A 96 -10.17 -2.57 -16.57
C LYS A 96 -10.76 -1.18 -16.41
N ASP A 97 -10.44 -0.30 -17.35
CA ASP A 97 -11.01 1.06 -17.41
C ASP A 97 -10.96 1.74 -16.02
N LEU A 98 -9.74 1.96 -15.53
CA LEU A 98 -9.51 2.49 -14.19
C LEU A 98 -10.16 3.85 -13.98
N HIS A 99 -10.85 4.00 -12.87
CA HIS A 99 -11.43 5.24 -12.38
C HIS A 99 -10.65 5.75 -11.15
N LEU A 100 -10.70 7.05 -10.88
CA LEU A 100 -10.04 7.64 -9.68
C LEU A 100 -10.50 6.95 -8.38
N LEU A 101 -11.77 6.53 -8.32
CA LEU A 101 -12.36 5.84 -7.17
C LEU A 101 -11.84 4.40 -6.98
N ASP A 102 -11.10 3.85 -7.94
CA ASP A 102 -10.42 2.57 -7.78
C ASP A 102 -9.12 2.70 -6.95
N SER A 103 -8.72 3.91 -6.60
CA SER A 103 -7.58 4.14 -5.69
C SER A 103 -7.90 3.58 -4.30
N ALA A 104 -7.27 2.47 -3.98
CA ALA A 104 -7.54 1.70 -2.76
C ALA A 104 -6.40 0.71 -2.47
N THR A 105 -6.39 0.14 -1.29
CA THR A 105 -5.56 -1.04 -1.00
C THR A 105 -6.35 -2.30 -1.37
N TYR A 106 -5.71 -3.17 -2.14
CA TYR A 106 -6.27 -4.45 -2.56
C TYR A 106 -5.55 -5.59 -1.84
N TYR A 107 -6.32 -6.44 -1.21
CA TYR A 107 -5.81 -7.61 -0.48
C TYR A 107 -6.29 -8.90 -1.13
N CYS A 108 -5.35 -9.79 -1.38
CA CYS A 108 -5.66 -11.19 -1.65
C CYS A 108 -5.80 -11.90 -0.29
N GLY A 109 -6.91 -12.61 -0.10
CA GLY A 109 -7.19 -13.38 1.10
C GLY A 109 -7.46 -14.84 0.77
N VAL A 110 -7.05 -15.74 1.65
CA VAL A 110 -7.30 -17.16 1.54
C VAL A 110 -7.95 -17.69 2.82
N LEU A 111 -8.85 -18.63 2.67
CA LEU A 111 -9.43 -19.35 3.80
C LEU A 111 -8.73 -20.69 3.94
N VAL A 112 -7.99 -20.83 5.04
CA VAL A 112 -7.30 -22.06 5.43
C VAL A 112 -7.96 -22.58 6.69
N PHE A 113 -8.58 -23.75 6.64
CA PHE A 113 -9.41 -24.30 7.72
C PHE A 113 -10.51 -23.30 8.12
N ASN A 114 -10.38 -22.63 9.26
CA ASN A 114 -11.35 -21.67 9.80
C ASN A 114 -10.78 -20.27 9.97
N ALA A 115 -9.61 -19.98 9.39
CA ALA A 115 -8.94 -18.70 9.47
C ALA A 115 -8.77 -18.06 8.08
N ILE A 116 -8.99 -16.75 8.00
CA ILE A 116 -8.69 -15.98 6.80
C ILE A 116 -7.28 -15.39 6.99
N GLU A 117 -6.39 -15.69 6.06
CA GLU A 117 -5.07 -15.08 5.95
C GLU A 117 -5.07 -14.11 4.78
N PHE A 118 -4.39 -12.96 4.95
CA PHE A 118 -4.26 -11.93 3.93
C PHE A 118 -2.82 -11.84 3.42
N GLY A 119 -2.67 -11.57 2.13
CA GLY A 119 -1.43 -11.12 1.54
C GLY A 119 -1.03 -9.73 2.06
N LYS A 120 0.13 -9.24 1.63
CA LYS A 120 0.69 -7.95 2.08
C LYS A 120 -0.15 -6.73 1.70
N GLY A 121 -1.04 -6.88 0.72
CA GLY A 121 -1.80 -5.78 0.12
C GLY A 121 -0.96 -4.93 -0.84
N ALA A 122 -1.61 -4.44 -1.89
CA ALA A 122 -1.05 -3.47 -2.83
C ALA A 122 -1.93 -2.22 -2.86
N PHE A 123 -1.34 -1.04 -2.71
CA PHE A 123 -2.06 0.21 -2.86
C PHE A 123 -2.05 0.63 -4.32
N LEU A 124 -3.21 0.58 -4.98
CA LEU A 124 -3.38 1.12 -6.31
C LEU A 124 -3.69 2.61 -6.21
N HIS A 125 -2.86 3.43 -6.85
CA HIS A 125 -3.05 4.86 -7.01
C HIS A 125 -3.41 5.15 -8.47
N VAL A 126 -4.66 5.52 -8.71
CA VAL A 126 -5.15 5.93 -10.05
C VAL A 126 -5.09 7.44 -10.16
N LYS A 127 -4.37 7.95 -11.14
CA LYS A 127 -4.25 9.38 -11.43
C LYS A 127 -5.02 9.78 -12.69
N ALA A 128 -5.45 11.05 -12.73
CA ALA A 128 -6.03 11.63 -13.92
C ALA A 128 -5.04 11.57 -15.10
N SER A 129 -5.53 11.29 -16.29
CA SER A 129 -4.70 11.16 -17.49
C SER A 129 -3.98 12.45 -17.93
N LYS A 130 -4.35 13.59 -17.33
CA LYS A 130 -3.70 14.89 -17.51
C LYS A 130 -3.21 15.39 -16.15
N SER A 131 -2.13 14.79 -15.64
CA SER A 131 -1.39 15.37 -14.53
C SER A 131 -0.66 16.61 -15.04
N ASN A 132 -1.06 17.79 -14.55
CA ASN A 132 -0.33 19.04 -14.77
C ASN A 132 0.80 19.23 -13.76
N ILE A 133 1.00 18.25 -12.87
CA ILE A 133 2.06 18.35 -11.86
C ILE A 133 3.35 17.76 -12.43
N ASN A 134 4.33 18.62 -12.66
CA ASN A 134 5.72 18.18 -12.77
C ASN A 134 6.30 18.11 -11.35
N ALA A 135 6.20 16.96 -10.71
CA ALA A 135 6.76 16.72 -9.40
C ALA A 135 7.63 15.47 -9.38
N VAL A 136 8.76 15.58 -8.72
CA VAL A 136 9.65 14.47 -8.41
C VAL A 136 9.78 14.37 -6.90
N VAL A 137 9.43 13.21 -6.35
CA VAL A 137 9.56 12.91 -4.92
C VAL A 137 10.69 11.91 -4.77
N HIS A 138 11.81 12.34 -4.23
CA HIS A 138 13.00 11.53 -4.04
C HIS A 138 13.14 11.09 -2.58
N GLN A 139 13.33 9.79 -2.38
CA GLN A 139 13.56 9.18 -1.08
C GLN A 139 14.83 8.32 -1.15
N PRO A 140 15.86 8.59 -0.32
CA PRO A 140 17.06 7.78 -0.29
C PRO A 140 16.78 6.40 0.31
N ALA A 141 17.57 5.40 -0.10
CA ALA A 141 17.55 4.09 0.52
C ALA A 141 18.05 4.16 1.97
N LEU A 142 17.62 3.21 2.79
CA LEU A 142 18.02 3.07 4.19
C LEU A 142 18.61 1.68 4.42
N GLU A 143 19.74 1.64 5.13
CA GLU A 143 20.31 0.39 5.61
C GLU A 143 19.44 -0.24 6.72
N PRO A 144 19.44 -1.56 6.87
CA PRO A 144 18.72 -2.23 7.94
C PRO A 144 19.13 -1.75 9.34
N LEU A 145 18.15 -1.52 10.21
CA LEU A 145 18.31 -0.98 11.55
C LEU A 145 18.33 -2.09 12.61
N ARG A 146 18.91 -1.79 13.77
CA ARG A 146 18.78 -2.61 14.96
C ARG A 146 17.64 -2.11 15.85
N ALA A 147 17.02 -3.01 16.58
CA ALA A 147 16.03 -2.60 17.58
C ALA A 147 16.66 -1.63 18.60
N GLY A 148 15.98 -0.50 18.84
CA GLY A 148 16.45 0.59 19.68
C GLY A 148 17.18 1.72 18.95
N ASP A 149 17.55 1.55 17.67
CA ASP A 149 18.14 2.62 16.88
C ASP A 149 17.16 3.77 16.68
N SER A 150 17.69 4.94 16.36
CA SER A 150 16.90 6.10 15.97
C SER A 150 17.36 6.62 14.62
N VAL A 151 16.42 6.93 13.71
CA VAL A 151 16.71 7.36 12.36
C VAL A 151 15.78 8.50 11.92
N ASN A 152 16.29 9.38 11.08
CA ASN A 152 15.48 10.38 10.39
C ASN A 152 15.31 9.95 8.94
N LEU A 153 14.09 9.57 8.56
CA LEU A 153 13.73 9.39 7.16
C LEU A 153 13.64 10.77 6.52
N SER A 154 14.18 10.91 5.32
CA SER A 154 14.14 12.17 4.56
C SER A 154 13.49 11.99 3.20
N CYS A 155 12.87 13.05 2.73
CA CYS A 155 12.23 13.12 1.43
C CYS A 155 12.50 14.50 0.83
N SER A 156 12.93 14.53 -0.42
CA SER A 156 13.09 15.77 -1.20
C SER A 156 12.03 15.81 -2.30
N VAL A 157 11.27 16.88 -2.35
CA VAL A 157 10.17 17.07 -3.30
C VAL A 157 10.49 18.30 -4.17
N TYR A 158 10.58 18.06 -5.46
CA TYR A 158 10.71 19.09 -6.48
C TYR A 158 9.40 19.16 -7.25
N ALA A 159 8.67 20.27 -7.17
CA ALA A 159 7.38 20.41 -7.81
C ALA A 159 7.18 21.80 -8.41
N THR A 160 6.44 21.87 -9.52
CA THR A 160 5.93 23.14 -10.02
C THR A 160 4.86 23.68 -9.08
N GLU A 161 4.85 25.01 -8.93
CA GLU A 161 3.77 25.68 -8.20
C GLU A 161 2.45 25.53 -8.96
N CYS A 162 1.37 25.27 -8.22
CA CYS A 162 0.02 25.39 -8.72
C CYS A 162 -0.82 26.30 -7.82
N GLU A 163 -1.88 26.84 -8.38
CA GLU A 163 -2.86 27.59 -7.60
C GLU A 163 -3.59 26.63 -6.66
N GLY A 164 -3.40 26.78 -5.35
CA GLY A 164 -4.03 25.97 -4.33
C GLY A 164 -3.08 25.52 -3.23
N GLU A 165 -3.63 24.82 -2.24
CA GLU A 165 -2.85 24.29 -1.13
C GLU A 165 -2.01 23.10 -1.57
N GLN A 166 -0.75 23.14 -1.17
CA GLN A 166 0.15 22.00 -1.31
C GLN A 166 0.45 21.44 0.07
N SER A 167 0.31 20.15 0.22
CA SER A 167 0.53 19.45 1.47
C SER A 167 1.46 18.26 1.28
N LEU A 168 2.32 18.04 2.25
CA LEU A 168 3.28 16.95 2.26
C LEU A 168 2.96 16.01 3.40
N TYR A 169 2.99 14.70 3.12
CA TYR A 169 2.63 13.66 4.08
C TYR A 169 3.62 12.51 4.04
N TRP A 170 3.75 11.83 5.17
CA TRP A 170 4.31 10.49 5.21
C TRP A 170 3.17 9.48 5.30
N PHE A 171 3.26 8.44 4.51
CA PHE A 171 2.35 7.31 4.52
C PHE A 171 3.14 6.05 4.84
N ARG A 172 2.71 5.31 5.87
CA ARG A 172 3.31 4.02 6.23
C ARG A 172 2.44 2.88 5.77
N HIS A 173 3.07 1.90 5.10
CA HIS A 173 2.47 0.63 4.74
C HIS A 173 3.37 -0.51 5.26
N GLY A 174 2.85 -1.41 6.09
CA GLY A 174 3.65 -2.48 6.69
C GLY A 174 2.84 -3.43 7.56
N ALA A 175 3.52 -4.21 8.42
CA ALA A 175 2.92 -5.23 9.28
C ALA A 175 1.86 -4.69 10.26
N ALA A 176 1.97 -3.41 10.66
CA ALA A 176 0.91 -2.68 11.36
C ALA A 176 -0.05 -2.04 10.34
N GLN A 177 -1.19 -1.51 10.82
CA GLN A 177 -2.17 -0.85 9.95
C GLN A 177 -1.53 0.29 9.14
N PRO A 178 -1.93 0.47 7.86
CA PRO A 178 -1.54 1.63 7.09
C PRO A 178 -1.92 2.91 7.83
N ALA A 179 -1.02 3.88 7.88
CA ALA A 179 -1.27 5.12 8.58
C ALA A 179 -0.64 6.31 7.84
N ILE A 180 -1.35 7.44 7.87
CA ILE A 180 -0.77 8.73 7.55
C ILE A 180 0.01 9.19 8.77
N VAL A 181 1.29 9.47 8.59
CA VAL A 181 2.16 10.00 9.63
C VAL A 181 2.44 11.45 9.30
N TYR A 182 1.96 12.35 10.13
CA TYR A 182 2.22 13.78 9.93
C TYR A 182 3.67 14.10 10.27
N PRO A 183 4.37 14.83 9.40
CA PRO A 183 5.75 15.23 9.69
C PRO A 183 5.79 16.23 10.83
N SER A 184 6.82 16.13 11.64
CA SER A 184 7.07 17.10 12.72
C SER A 184 7.55 18.47 12.20
N ALA A 185 8.11 18.53 11.01
CA ALA A 185 8.48 19.77 10.30
C ALA A 185 8.82 19.49 8.84
N GLY A 186 8.37 20.35 7.93
CA GLY A 186 8.82 20.42 6.54
C GLY A 186 9.40 21.80 6.28
N GLN A 187 10.50 21.89 5.56
CA GLN A 187 11.07 23.16 5.09
C GLN A 187 10.94 23.17 3.57
N CYS A 188 10.31 24.22 3.04
CA CYS A 188 10.21 24.45 1.60
C CYS A 188 10.99 25.70 1.24
N GLU A 189 11.86 25.59 0.26
CA GLU A 189 12.60 26.70 -0.33
C GLU A 189 12.05 26.95 -1.74
N HIS A 190 11.80 28.22 -2.05
CA HIS A 190 11.45 28.64 -3.40
C HIS A 190 12.72 28.71 -4.24
N ILE A 191 12.86 27.85 -5.23
CA ILE A 191 13.93 27.95 -6.22
C ILE A 191 13.39 28.74 -7.39
N ILE A 192 13.73 30.04 -7.44
CA ILE A 192 13.45 30.88 -8.59
C ILE A 192 14.54 30.60 -9.64
N LYS A 193 14.28 29.62 -10.54
CA LYS A 193 14.94 29.60 -11.84
C LYS A 193 14.07 30.38 -12.81
N GLU A 194 14.68 31.32 -13.55
CA GLU A 194 13.96 32.16 -14.50
C GLU A 194 12.92 31.39 -15.31
N GLY A 195 11.65 31.75 -15.14
CA GLY A 195 10.50 31.26 -15.92
C GLY A 195 9.78 30.02 -15.45
N THR A 196 10.23 29.31 -14.42
CA THR A 196 9.52 28.17 -13.85
C THR A 196 9.48 28.27 -12.33
N GLY A 197 8.33 28.60 -11.76
CA GLY A 197 8.11 28.54 -10.31
C GLY A 197 8.23 27.08 -9.84
N MET A 198 9.42 26.67 -9.42
CA MET A 198 9.63 25.35 -8.81
C MET A 198 9.89 25.52 -7.32
N ARG A 199 9.26 24.69 -6.53
CA ARG A 199 9.53 24.55 -5.09
C ARG A 199 10.40 23.33 -4.84
N ASN A 200 11.36 23.48 -3.94
CA ASN A 200 12.10 22.38 -3.34
C ASN A 200 11.69 22.29 -1.87
N CYS A 201 11.09 21.16 -1.49
CA CYS A 201 10.71 20.91 -0.11
C CYS A 201 11.45 19.70 0.42
N THR A 202 11.98 19.81 1.64
CA THR A 202 12.53 18.66 2.36
C THR A 202 11.64 18.33 3.55
N LEU A 203 11.24 17.06 3.64
CA LEU A 203 10.42 16.55 4.73
C LEU A 203 11.22 15.52 5.51
N LYS A 204 11.16 15.59 6.85
CA LYS A 204 11.83 14.64 7.74
C LYS A 204 10.82 13.97 8.65
N LEU A 205 10.97 12.65 8.82
CA LEU A 205 10.24 11.85 9.78
C LEU A 205 11.23 11.19 10.75
N ALA A 206 11.16 11.56 12.02
CA ALA A 206 11.99 10.97 13.04
C ALA A 206 11.35 9.69 13.60
N LEU A 207 12.04 8.57 13.47
CA LEU A 207 11.72 7.32 14.15
C LEU A 207 12.69 7.14 15.31
N LYS A 208 12.16 7.10 16.54
CA LYS A 208 12.94 6.97 17.75
C LYS A 208 12.80 5.58 18.35
N SER A 209 13.94 4.97 18.74
CA SER A 209 13.96 3.66 19.40
C SER A 209 13.13 2.62 18.64
N VAL A 210 13.47 2.43 17.35
CA VAL A 210 12.70 1.57 16.44
C VAL A 210 12.59 0.13 16.95
N SER A 211 11.46 -0.48 16.66
CA SER A 211 11.09 -1.83 17.07
C SER A 211 10.37 -2.55 15.93
N SER A 212 10.14 -3.84 16.06
CA SER A 212 9.48 -4.65 15.02
C SER A 212 8.19 -4.05 14.45
N PRO A 213 7.29 -3.42 15.24
CA PRO A 213 6.12 -2.73 14.70
C PRO A 213 6.42 -1.54 13.78
N ASP A 214 7.63 -0.98 13.83
CA ASP A 214 8.03 0.15 12.99
C ASP A 214 8.55 -0.29 11.62
N ALA A 215 8.76 -1.59 11.41
CA ALA A 215 9.15 -2.14 10.12
C ALA A 215 8.04 -1.92 9.08
N GLY A 216 8.46 -1.64 7.84
CA GLY A 216 7.53 -1.40 6.74
C GLY A 216 8.07 -0.44 5.70
N MET A 217 7.19 -0.09 4.74
CA MET A 217 7.48 0.90 3.71
C MET A 217 6.94 2.27 4.14
N TYR A 218 7.78 3.29 4.02
CA TYR A 218 7.44 4.66 4.31
C TYR A 218 7.52 5.50 3.03
N TYR A 219 6.38 5.99 2.60
CA TYR A 219 6.26 6.81 1.40
C TYR A 219 6.06 8.26 1.79
N CYS A 220 6.82 9.13 1.16
CA CYS A 220 6.54 10.55 1.14
C CYS A 220 5.57 10.86 0.01
N ALA A 221 4.60 11.71 0.25
CA ALA A 221 3.60 12.08 -0.73
C ALA A 221 3.38 13.60 -0.75
N LEU A 222 3.28 14.14 -1.96
CA LEU A 222 2.87 15.53 -2.24
C LEU A 222 1.42 15.51 -2.70
N ALA A 223 0.52 16.15 -1.96
CA ALA A 223 -0.80 16.50 -2.43
C ALA A 223 -0.78 17.92 -2.98
N SER A 224 -1.05 18.09 -4.26
CA SER A 224 -0.97 19.37 -4.96
C SER A 224 -1.82 19.34 -6.22
N CYS A 225 -2.43 20.45 -6.61
CA CYS A 225 -3.24 20.58 -7.85
C CYS A 225 -4.35 19.50 -7.98
N GLY A 226 -4.91 19.04 -6.87
CA GLY A 226 -5.92 17.97 -6.88
C GLY A 226 -5.38 16.55 -7.10
N GLU A 227 -4.06 16.37 -7.08
CA GLU A 227 -3.41 15.08 -7.26
C GLU A 227 -2.48 14.76 -6.09
N ILE A 228 -2.15 13.47 -5.95
CA ILE A 228 -1.16 13.00 -4.98
C ILE A 228 -0.02 12.31 -5.73
N VAL A 229 1.19 12.80 -5.54
CA VAL A 229 2.42 12.21 -6.10
C VAL A 229 3.19 11.53 -4.98
N PHE A 230 3.44 10.24 -5.12
CA PHE A 230 4.22 9.45 -4.15
C PHE A 230 5.68 9.33 -4.56
N GLY A 231 6.56 9.26 -3.57
CA GLY A 231 7.93 8.81 -3.77
C GLY A 231 8.04 7.30 -3.93
N ASN A 232 9.24 6.83 -4.20
CA ASN A 232 9.56 5.40 -4.37
C ASN A 232 9.56 4.59 -3.06
N GLY A 233 9.45 5.26 -1.91
CA GLY A 233 9.39 4.62 -0.60
C GLY A 233 10.77 4.33 0.01
N ILE A 234 10.82 4.35 1.35
CA ILE A 234 11.96 3.91 2.15
C ILE A 234 11.54 2.65 2.90
N ARG A 235 12.28 1.57 2.70
CA ARG A 235 12.06 0.33 3.44
C ARG A 235 12.79 0.40 4.78
N VAL A 236 12.02 0.30 5.87
CA VAL A 236 12.55 0.17 7.23
C VAL A 236 12.55 -1.31 7.59
N GLU A 237 13.73 -1.89 7.68
CA GLU A 237 13.95 -3.27 8.12
C GLU A 237 14.60 -3.27 9.50
N ILE A 238 14.10 -4.11 10.41
CA ILE A 238 14.65 -4.28 11.74
C ILE A 238 15.31 -5.66 11.81
N LEU A 239 16.62 -5.66 12.03
CA LEU A 239 17.39 -6.90 12.19
C LEU A 239 16.95 -7.61 13.48
N SER A 240 16.55 -8.87 13.36
CA SER A 240 16.39 -9.76 14.53
C SER A 240 17.75 -10.04 15.13
N LYS A 241 17.83 -10.03 16.46
CA LYS A 241 19.00 -10.52 17.21
C LYS A 241 19.20 -12.00 17.02
#